data_0e88912815eba44d16391c7176ba1883
#
_entry.id   0e88912815eba44d16391c7176ba1883
#
_cell.length_a   1.000
_cell.length_b   1.000
_cell.length_c   1.000
_cell.angle_alpha   90.00
_cell.angle_beta   90.00
_cell.angle_gamma   90.00
#
_symmetry.space_group_name_H-M   'P 1'
#
loop_
_entity.id
_entity.type
_entity.pdbx_description
1 polymer ?
#
loop_
_entity_poly.entity_id
_entity_poly.type
_entity_poly.pdbx_seq_one_letter_code
_entity_poly.pdbx_strand_id
1 'polypeptide(L)'
;TAHEVHADCEVILCGGSVQTPQLLQLSGIGPAELLGTHDIPVRVDAPEVGENLQDHLQMRTIVELEERGASLNDHIRNPFSLAKMGLEWLLGSRGPLTVGAGQVGGAACTKFATGGRPDLQLFVMPLSVDKPGKPLHRYSGFTTSFWQCHPESRGSIRIANSDPFADPRIRTNYLSAERDQKVIVEGIRMVRELYNRPEFRHRWRREVIPGAQYQSDAEILAAVRQMAGTVYHLVGTCRMGSDAGAVVDPELRVNGVEGLRVVDASVMPKITSANTNAPTFMIAEKAAAMIRAGGSGTVQDTAHAH
;
A
#
# COMPACT_ATOMS: atom_id res chain seq x y z
N THR A 1 15.73 17.32 23.25
CA THR A 1 15.08 17.52 24.55
C THR A 1 13.94 16.51 24.66
N ALA A 2 13.91 15.71 25.71
CA ALA A 2 12.79 14.84 26.02
C ALA A 2 11.67 15.65 26.68
N HIS A 3 10.43 15.37 26.31
CA HIS A 3 9.24 15.96 26.91
C HIS A 3 8.34 14.83 27.37
N GLU A 4 7.70 15.01 28.52
CA GLU A 4 6.70 14.09 29.05
C GLU A 4 5.32 14.69 28.86
N VAL A 5 4.39 13.89 28.34
CA VAL A 5 2.99 14.29 28.11
C VAL A 5 2.10 13.21 28.72
N HIS A 6 1.14 13.62 29.53
CA HIS A 6 0.16 12.72 30.13
C HIS A 6 -1.18 12.81 29.38
N ALA A 7 -1.83 11.68 29.20
CA ALA A 7 -3.18 11.58 28.66
C ALA A 7 -4.16 11.23 29.79
N ASP A 8 -5.29 11.92 29.85
CA ASP A 8 -6.31 11.72 30.92
C ASP A 8 -7.11 10.39 30.68
N CYS A 9 -7.21 9.94 29.43
CA CYS A 9 -7.98 8.76 29.07
C CYS A 9 -7.11 7.68 28.46
N GLU A 10 -6.60 7.91 27.25
CA GLU A 10 -5.81 6.92 26.50
C GLU A 10 -4.89 7.58 25.46
N VAL A 11 -3.90 6.84 25.03
CA VAL A 11 -3.00 7.19 23.91
C VAL A 11 -3.42 6.40 22.68
N ILE A 12 -3.50 7.07 21.52
CA ILE A 12 -3.90 6.45 20.25
C ILE A 12 -2.73 6.56 19.27
N LEU A 13 -2.18 5.41 18.84
CA LEU A 13 -1.15 5.36 17.82
C LEU A 13 -1.78 5.32 16.43
N CYS A 14 -1.37 6.25 15.57
CA CYS A 14 -1.82 6.38 14.19
C CYS A 14 -0.61 6.56 13.22
N GLY A 15 0.52 5.92 13.51
CA GLY A 15 1.76 6.04 12.74
C GLY A 15 1.79 5.20 11.44
N GLY A 16 0.74 4.42 11.17
CA GLY A 16 0.65 3.53 10.01
C GLY A 16 1.50 2.27 10.17
N SER A 17 1.48 1.42 9.14
CA SER A 17 2.04 0.08 9.19
C SER A 17 3.56 0.02 9.34
N VAL A 18 4.27 1.14 9.22
CA VAL A 18 5.73 1.21 9.40
C VAL A 18 6.09 1.73 10.79
N GLN A 19 5.55 2.89 11.16
CA GLN A 19 5.99 3.56 12.38
C GLN A 19 5.25 3.10 13.62
N THR A 20 4.00 2.65 13.53
CA THR A 20 3.29 2.12 14.70
C THR A 20 3.98 0.92 15.33
N PRO A 21 4.35 -0.15 14.59
CA PRO A 21 5.13 -1.24 15.19
C PRO A 21 6.51 -0.79 15.68
N GLN A 22 7.17 0.18 15.01
CA GLN A 22 8.43 0.75 15.47
C GLN A 22 8.26 1.43 16.83
N LEU A 23 7.24 2.26 17.00
CA LEU A 23 6.93 2.94 18.27
C LEU A 23 6.64 1.94 19.39
N LEU A 24 5.86 0.90 19.13
CA LEU A 24 5.58 -0.16 20.09
C LEU A 24 6.86 -0.85 20.52
N GLN A 25 7.70 -1.27 19.58
CA GLN A 25 8.98 -1.94 19.86
C GLN A 25 9.93 -1.04 20.67
N LEU A 26 10.09 0.22 20.30
CA LEU A 26 10.89 1.19 21.05
C LEU A 26 10.34 1.46 22.46
N SER A 27 9.03 1.26 22.66
CA SER A 27 8.37 1.39 23.97
C SER A 27 8.45 0.11 24.82
N GLY A 28 9.13 -0.94 24.35
CA GLY A 28 9.26 -2.21 25.05
C GLY A 28 8.06 -3.17 24.86
N ILE A 29 7.23 -2.93 23.83
CA ILE A 29 6.08 -3.76 23.45
C ILE A 29 6.40 -4.43 22.13
N GLY A 30 6.83 -5.68 22.13
CA GLY A 30 7.25 -6.36 20.92
C GLY A 30 7.96 -7.70 21.21
N PRO A 31 8.56 -8.31 20.18
CA PRO A 31 9.29 -9.57 20.36
C PRO A 31 10.42 -9.45 21.38
N ALA A 32 10.36 -10.17 22.47
CA ALA A 32 11.35 -10.07 23.58
C ALA A 32 12.78 -10.27 23.11
N GLU A 33 13.02 -11.23 22.19
CA GLU A 33 14.35 -11.48 21.61
C GLU A 33 14.86 -10.24 20.84
N LEU A 34 14.04 -9.63 20.00
CA LEU A 34 14.41 -8.41 19.27
C LEU A 34 14.74 -7.27 20.22
N LEU A 35 13.89 -7.04 21.23
CA LEU A 35 14.06 -5.95 22.20
C LEU A 35 15.38 -6.17 22.99
N GLY A 36 15.66 -7.40 23.39
CA GLY A 36 16.90 -7.76 24.07
C GLY A 36 18.16 -7.49 23.26
N THR A 37 18.13 -7.65 21.93
CA THR A 37 19.27 -7.33 21.06
C THR A 37 19.61 -5.83 21.00
N HIS A 38 18.70 -4.98 21.46
CA HIS A 38 18.85 -3.51 21.46
C HIS A 38 18.84 -2.90 22.88
N ASP A 39 18.98 -3.73 23.91
CA ASP A 39 18.96 -3.31 25.33
C ASP A 39 17.68 -2.57 25.72
N ILE A 40 16.54 -2.88 25.07
CA ILE A 40 15.23 -2.29 25.39
C ILE A 40 14.54 -3.20 26.42
N PRO A 41 14.18 -2.65 27.62
CA PRO A 41 13.43 -3.42 28.61
C PRO A 41 12.09 -3.92 28.06
N VAL A 42 11.83 -5.22 28.16
CA VAL A 42 10.56 -5.83 27.74
C VAL A 42 9.47 -5.45 28.75
N ARG A 43 8.47 -4.71 28.30
CA ARG A 43 7.25 -4.38 29.07
C ARG A 43 6.15 -5.40 28.78
N VAL A 44 5.98 -5.74 27.49
CA VAL A 44 5.05 -6.76 27.03
C VAL A 44 5.75 -7.58 25.93
N ASP A 45 5.87 -8.87 26.12
CA ASP A 45 6.31 -9.77 25.05
C ASP A 45 5.16 -9.97 24.07
N ALA A 46 5.27 -9.32 22.92
CA ALA A 46 4.27 -9.33 21.86
C ALA A 46 4.97 -9.70 20.52
N PRO A 47 5.20 -10.98 20.26
CA PRO A 47 6.03 -11.45 19.15
C PRO A 47 5.48 -11.07 17.77
N GLU A 48 4.18 -10.82 17.66
CA GLU A 48 3.54 -10.43 16.39
C GLU A 48 3.62 -8.93 16.07
N VAL A 49 4.14 -8.09 16.98
CA VAL A 49 4.36 -6.67 16.69
C VAL A 49 5.43 -6.51 15.61
N GLY A 50 5.02 -5.97 14.48
CA GLY A 50 5.86 -5.79 13.29
C GLY A 50 5.84 -6.98 12.32
N GLU A 51 5.24 -8.09 12.66
CA GLU A 51 5.07 -9.26 11.78
C GLU A 51 3.81 -9.12 10.89
N ASN A 52 3.54 -10.11 10.02
CA ASN A 52 2.38 -10.14 9.12
C ASN A 52 2.30 -8.93 8.15
N LEU A 53 3.40 -8.24 7.88
CA LEU A 53 3.42 -7.17 6.88
C LEU A 53 2.91 -7.68 5.53
N GLN A 54 1.92 -7.00 4.99
CA GLN A 54 1.35 -7.26 3.66
C GLN A 54 1.37 -5.98 2.85
N ASP A 55 1.56 -6.13 1.54
CA ASP A 55 1.51 -5.02 0.59
C ASP A 55 1.17 -5.53 -0.80
N HIS A 56 0.63 -4.68 -1.65
CA HIS A 56 0.42 -4.97 -3.06
C HIS A 56 1.70 -4.70 -3.85
N LEU A 57 2.32 -5.77 -4.38
CA LEU A 57 3.42 -5.64 -5.32
C LEU A 57 2.88 -5.26 -6.70
N GLN A 58 3.20 -4.05 -7.14
CA GLN A 58 2.79 -3.53 -8.44
C GLN A 58 3.81 -3.87 -9.52
N MET A 59 3.32 -4.44 -10.62
CA MET A 59 4.05 -4.50 -11.87
C MET A 59 3.46 -3.53 -12.88
N ARG A 60 4.30 -2.96 -13.72
CA ARG A 60 3.91 -2.07 -14.81
C ARG A 60 4.30 -2.69 -16.14
N THR A 61 3.39 -2.64 -17.09
CA THR A 61 3.70 -2.86 -18.50
C THR A 61 3.61 -1.52 -19.22
N ILE A 62 4.62 -1.20 -20.01
CA ILE A 62 4.68 0.05 -20.78
C ILE A 62 4.80 -0.30 -22.24
N VAL A 63 3.96 0.32 -23.05
CA VAL A 63 4.04 0.21 -24.51
C VAL A 63 4.25 1.57 -25.14
N GLU A 64 5.06 1.58 -26.23
CA GLU A 64 5.18 2.70 -27.14
C GLU A 64 4.03 2.64 -28.14
N LEU A 65 3.37 3.78 -28.34
CA LEU A 65 2.26 3.91 -29.28
C LEU A 65 2.75 4.24 -30.69
N GLU A 66 2.02 3.82 -31.72
CA GLU A 66 2.28 4.20 -33.10
C GLU A 66 1.98 5.68 -33.35
N GLU A 67 0.87 6.18 -32.80
CA GLU A 67 0.38 7.53 -33.02
C GLU A 67 1.01 8.52 -32.05
N ARG A 68 1.57 9.60 -32.58
CA ARG A 68 2.03 10.76 -31.77
C ARG A 68 0.84 11.59 -31.33
N GLY A 69 0.91 12.15 -30.13
CA GLY A 69 -0.18 12.94 -29.56
C GLY A 69 -1.25 12.11 -28.84
N ALA A 70 -1.10 10.78 -28.83
CA ALA A 70 -2.04 9.88 -28.19
C ALA A 70 -1.81 9.70 -26.67
N SER A 71 -0.73 10.28 -26.12
CA SER A 71 -0.44 10.18 -24.69
C SER A 71 -0.18 11.55 -24.05
N LEU A 72 -0.33 11.61 -22.73
CA LEU A 72 0.01 12.80 -21.94
C LEU A 72 1.49 13.17 -22.04
N ASN A 73 2.37 12.21 -22.38
CA ASN A 73 3.79 12.49 -22.61
C ASN A 73 3.98 13.55 -23.69
N ASP A 74 3.22 13.47 -24.79
CA ASP A 74 3.32 14.41 -25.90
C ASP A 74 2.74 15.77 -25.51
N HIS A 75 1.60 15.77 -24.83
CA HIS A 75 0.92 16.99 -24.41
C HIS A 75 1.75 17.81 -23.41
N ILE A 76 2.34 17.16 -22.40
CA ILE A 76 3.15 17.82 -21.37
C ILE A 76 4.45 18.38 -21.97
N ARG A 77 4.99 17.73 -23.00
CA ARG A 77 6.23 18.18 -23.68
C ARG A 77 5.98 19.28 -24.70
N ASN A 78 4.78 19.47 -25.15
CA ASN A 78 4.39 20.57 -26.04
C ASN A 78 4.04 21.79 -25.18
N PRO A 79 4.81 22.92 -25.25
CA PRO A 79 4.57 24.07 -24.40
C PRO A 79 3.21 24.73 -24.63
N PHE A 80 2.69 24.71 -25.86
CA PHE A 80 1.35 25.24 -26.15
C PHE A 80 0.24 24.34 -25.55
N SER A 81 0.39 23.03 -25.65
CA SER A 81 -0.54 22.07 -25.04
C SER A 81 -0.52 22.19 -23.53
N LEU A 82 0.66 22.29 -22.93
CA LEU A 82 0.82 22.45 -21.49
C LEU A 82 0.19 23.76 -20.99
N ALA A 83 0.42 24.86 -21.71
CA ALA A 83 -0.19 26.16 -21.39
C ALA A 83 -1.72 26.09 -21.47
N LYS A 84 -2.26 25.45 -22.53
CA LYS A 84 -3.70 25.21 -22.66
C LYS A 84 -4.27 24.40 -21.50
N MET A 85 -3.63 23.27 -21.13
CA MET A 85 -4.03 22.45 -19.99
C MET A 85 -4.02 23.24 -18.67
N GLY A 86 -2.98 24.08 -18.47
CA GLY A 86 -2.88 24.97 -17.32
C GLY A 86 -4.00 26.00 -17.26
N LEU A 87 -4.36 26.59 -18.42
CA LEU A 87 -5.45 27.56 -18.51
C LEU A 87 -6.82 26.92 -18.27
N GLU A 88 -7.07 25.74 -18.82
CA GLU A 88 -8.28 24.96 -18.57
C GLU A 88 -8.46 24.63 -17.09
N TRP A 89 -7.36 24.27 -16.42
CA TRP A 89 -7.36 24.01 -14.98
C TRP A 89 -7.63 25.28 -14.17
N LEU A 90 -6.95 26.39 -14.50
CA LEU A 90 -7.01 27.64 -13.74
C LEU A 90 -8.38 28.31 -13.87
N LEU A 91 -8.98 28.33 -15.07
CA LEU A 91 -10.22 29.02 -15.35
C LEU A 91 -11.49 28.20 -15.12
N GLY A 92 -11.38 26.88 -15.11
CA GLY A 92 -12.57 26.03 -15.05
C GLY A 92 -12.43 24.74 -14.25
N SER A 93 -11.28 24.51 -13.60
CA SER A 93 -10.97 23.23 -12.93
C SER A 93 -11.28 22.02 -13.81
N ARG A 94 -10.86 22.09 -15.09
CA ARG A 94 -11.16 21.11 -16.13
C ARG A 94 -9.86 20.62 -16.78
N GLY A 95 -9.99 19.55 -17.58
CA GLY A 95 -8.90 18.99 -18.37
C GLY A 95 -8.02 17.98 -17.63
N PRO A 96 -6.95 17.50 -18.27
CA PRO A 96 -6.13 16.38 -17.77
C PRO A 96 -5.45 16.63 -16.41
N LEU A 97 -5.27 17.89 -16.00
CA LEU A 97 -4.66 18.23 -14.70
C LEU A 97 -5.63 18.06 -13.52
N THR A 98 -6.91 17.80 -13.75
CA THR A 98 -7.91 17.55 -12.70
C THR A 98 -8.09 16.07 -12.38
N VAL A 99 -7.49 15.18 -13.17
CA VAL A 99 -7.68 13.73 -13.08
C VAL A 99 -6.38 13.06 -12.65
N GLY A 100 -6.47 12.08 -11.77
CA GLY A 100 -5.34 11.25 -11.41
C GLY A 100 -4.78 10.47 -12.61
N ALA A 101 -3.51 10.05 -12.53
CA ALA A 101 -2.85 9.35 -13.62
C ALA A 101 -3.54 8.04 -14.02
N GLY A 102 -4.12 7.31 -13.06
CA GLY A 102 -4.90 6.08 -13.30
C GLY A 102 -6.33 6.43 -13.70
N GLN A 103 -6.62 6.53 -15.00
CA GLN A 103 -7.92 6.98 -15.51
C GLN A 103 -8.92 5.85 -15.74
N VAL A 104 -8.44 4.67 -16.01
CA VAL A 104 -9.29 3.47 -16.20
C VAL A 104 -8.75 2.37 -15.29
N GLY A 105 -9.64 1.75 -14.55
CA GLY A 105 -9.30 0.65 -13.65
C GLY A 105 -10.29 -0.50 -13.79
N GLY A 106 -9.87 -1.67 -13.39
CA GLY A 106 -10.68 -2.86 -13.39
C GLY A 106 -10.13 -3.94 -12.49
N ALA A 107 -10.95 -4.93 -12.21
CA ALA A 107 -10.56 -6.14 -11.51
C ALA A 107 -10.81 -7.34 -12.42
N ALA A 108 -9.89 -8.31 -12.39
CA ALA A 108 -9.94 -9.51 -13.23
C ALA A 108 -9.65 -10.76 -12.41
N CYS A 109 -10.17 -11.89 -12.89
CA CYS A 109 -9.83 -13.20 -12.38
C CYS A 109 -8.73 -13.79 -13.22
N THR A 110 -7.58 -14.12 -12.63
CA THR A 110 -6.62 -15.01 -13.27
C THR A 110 -7.13 -16.46 -13.21
N LYS A 111 -6.45 -17.38 -13.89
CA LYS A 111 -6.76 -18.83 -13.76
C LYS A 111 -6.53 -19.39 -12.35
N PHE A 112 -5.89 -18.60 -11.48
CA PHE A 112 -5.64 -18.94 -10.06
C PHE A 112 -6.67 -18.34 -9.11
N ALA A 113 -7.63 -17.54 -9.62
CA ALA A 113 -8.70 -16.97 -8.82
C ALA A 113 -9.58 -18.06 -8.21
N THR A 114 -9.97 -17.88 -6.96
CA THR A 114 -10.81 -18.83 -6.23
C THR A 114 -12.20 -18.26 -5.98
N GLY A 115 -13.22 -19.11 -6.13
CA GLY A 115 -14.61 -18.71 -5.87
C GLY A 115 -15.15 -17.58 -6.74
N GLY A 116 -14.60 -17.38 -7.94
CA GLY A 116 -15.00 -16.29 -8.84
C GLY A 116 -14.64 -14.88 -8.34
N ARG A 117 -13.84 -14.77 -7.28
CA ARG A 117 -13.40 -13.49 -6.74
C ARG A 117 -12.17 -12.99 -7.51
N PRO A 118 -12.21 -11.77 -8.05
CA PRO A 118 -11.06 -11.17 -8.71
C PRO A 118 -9.80 -11.19 -7.84
N ASP A 119 -8.69 -11.60 -8.41
CA ASP A 119 -7.39 -11.68 -7.74
C ASP A 119 -6.34 -10.77 -8.37
N LEU A 120 -6.70 -10.05 -9.44
CA LEU A 120 -5.85 -9.06 -10.11
C LEU A 120 -6.61 -7.73 -10.22
N GLN A 121 -5.95 -6.63 -9.84
CA GLN A 121 -6.44 -5.27 -10.09
C GLN A 121 -5.54 -4.60 -11.12
N LEU A 122 -6.14 -3.87 -12.06
CA LEU A 122 -5.45 -3.18 -13.14
C LEU A 122 -5.81 -1.70 -13.16
N PHE A 123 -4.84 -0.87 -13.54
CA PHE A 123 -5.03 0.55 -13.85
C PHE A 123 -4.32 0.91 -15.13
N VAL A 124 -4.98 1.69 -15.99
CA VAL A 124 -4.40 2.23 -17.23
C VAL A 124 -4.14 3.71 -17.04
N MET A 125 -2.93 4.12 -17.38
CA MET A 125 -2.46 5.50 -17.32
C MET A 125 -2.06 5.93 -18.74
N PRO A 126 -2.62 7.01 -19.29
CA PRO A 126 -2.29 7.50 -20.63
C PRO A 126 -0.96 8.25 -20.66
N LEU A 127 0.01 7.77 -19.92
CA LEU A 127 1.37 8.29 -19.83
C LEU A 127 2.35 7.15 -19.58
N SER A 128 3.62 7.39 -19.83
CA SER A 128 4.69 6.44 -19.54
C SER A 128 5.91 7.10 -18.92
N VAL A 129 6.46 6.42 -17.90
CA VAL A 129 7.62 6.85 -17.11
C VAL A 129 8.27 5.60 -16.51
N ASP A 130 9.60 5.57 -16.39
CA ASP A 130 10.30 4.42 -15.79
C ASP A 130 9.90 4.19 -14.33
N LYS A 131 9.89 5.24 -13.53
CA LYS A 131 9.52 5.22 -12.10
C LYS A 131 8.84 6.55 -11.73
N PRO A 132 7.96 6.56 -10.70
CA PRO A 132 7.42 7.80 -10.16
C PRO A 132 8.53 8.81 -9.83
N GLY A 133 8.31 10.09 -10.16
CA GLY A 133 9.28 11.15 -9.93
C GLY A 133 10.38 11.26 -10.99
N LYS A 134 10.44 10.35 -11.97
CA LYS A 134 11.35 10.49 -13.13
C LYS A 134 10.66 11.24 -14.27
N PRO A 135 11.43 11.84 -15.21
CA PRO A 135 10.86 12.47 -16.40
C PRO A 135 10.07 11.47 -17.25
N LEU A 136 9.01 11.97 -17.89
CA LEU A 136 8.22 11.19 -18.84
C LEU A 136 9.07 10.79 -20.06
N HIS A 137 8.78 9.63 -20.62
CA HIS A 137 9.42 9.14 -21.84
C HIS A 137 9.23 10.12 -23.00
N ARG A 138 10.19 10.09 -23.94
CA ARG A 138 10.18 11.00 -25.11
C ARG A 138 9.27 10.52 -26.25
N TYR A 139 8.66 9.37 -26.14
CA TYR A 139 7.72 8.79 -27.09
C TYR A 139 6.30 8.83 -26.52
N SER A 140 5.30 8.74 -27.40
CA SER A 140 3.92 8.44 -27.00
C SER A 140 3.88 7.08 -26.36
N GLY A 141 3.41 6.99 -25.15
CA GLY A 141 3.32 5.71 -24.46
C GLY A 141 2.24 5.71 -23.40
N PHE A 142 1.77 4.54 -23.06
CA PHE A 142 0.90 4.37 -21.92
C PHE A 142 1.35 3.21 -21.04
N THR A 143 0.86 3.20 -19.83
CA THR A 143 1.20 2.21 -18.82
C THR A 143 -0.06 1.48 -18.38
N THR A 144 -0.02 0.16 -18.35
CA THR A 144 -0.93 -0.65 -17.56
C THR A 144 -0.20 -1.11 -16.31
N SER A 145 -0.71 -0.71 -15.18
CA SER A 145 -0.20 -1.06 -13.87
C SER A 145 -1.15 -2.07 -13.24
N PHE A 146 -0.63 -3.12 -12.61
CA PHE A 146 -1.45 -4.13 -11.97
C PHE A 146 -0.76 -4.75 -10.76
N TRP A 147 -1.55 -5.36 -9.89
CA TRP A 147 -1.09 -6.08 -8.71
C TRP A 147 -2.07 -7.19 -8.33
N GLN A 148 -1.56 -8.17 -7.60
CA GLN A 148 -2.39 -9.21 -7.00
C GLN A 148 -3.18 -8.64 -5.81
N CYS A 149 -4.49 -8.90 -5.76
CA CYS A 149 -5.37 -8.39 -4.72
C CYS A 149 -5.16 -9.04 -3.34
N HIS A 150 -4.73 -10.30 -3.31
CA HIS A 150 -4.66 -11.12 -2.09
C HIS A 150 -3.32 -11.85 -1.99
N PRO A 151 -2.19 -11.14 -1.75
CA PRO A 151 -0.89 -11.78 -1.63
C PRO A 151 -0.82 -12.69 -0.41
N GLU A 152 -0.13 -13.83 -0.57
CA GLU A 152 0.15 -14.79 0.50
C GLU A 152 1.51 -14.56 1.16
N SER A 153 2.42 -13.87 0.47
CA SER A 153 3.72 -13.48 1.03
C SER A 153 3.55 -12.58 2.25
N ARG A 154 4.38 -12.81 3.27
CA ARG A 154 4.37 -12.03 4.52
C ARG A 154 5.77 -11.50 4.79
N GLY A 155 5.82 -10.27 5.26
CA GLY A 155 7.01 -9.57 5.64
C GLY A 155 6.98 -9.11 7.10
N SER A 156 7.94 -8.25 7.46
CA SER A 156 8.05 -7.71 8.81
C SER A 156 8.64 -6.30 8.83
N ILE A 157 8.36 -5.60 9.92
CA ILE A 157 8.93 -4.30 10.30
C ILE A 157 9.62 -4.49 11.65
N ARG A 158 10.93 -4.24 11.72
CA ARG A 158 11.69 -4.39 12.96
C ARG A 158 12.58 -3.18 13.17
N ILE A 159 12.72 -2.72 14.40
CA ILE A 159 13.70 -1.68 14.73
C ILE A 159 15.12 -2.11 14.31
N ALA A 160 15.91 -1.13 13.89
CA ALA A 160 17.30 -1.36 13.53
C ALA A 160 18.24 -1.20 14.74
N ASN A 161 17.85 -0.36 15.69
CA ASN A 161 18.51 -0.05 16.96
C ASN A 161 17.51 0.68 17.89
N SER A 162 17.97 1.18 19.03
CA SER A 162 17.15 1.92 20.01
C SER A 162 16.99 3.43 19.71
N ASP A 163 17.60 3.94 18.63
CA ASP A 163 17.41 5.35 18.22
C ASP A 163 16.04 5.53 17.56
N PRO A 164 15.14 6.38 18.13
CA PRO A 164 13.81 6.59 17.57
C PRO A 164 13.79 7.28 16.19
N PHE A 165 14.90 7.87 15.76
CA PHE A 165 15.05 8.53 14.46
C PHE A 165 15.68 7.63 13.40
N ALA A 166 16.15 6.45 13.78
CA ALA A 166 16.67 5.48 12.82
C ALA A 166 15.53 4.82 12.05
N ASP A 167 15.72 4.68 10.73
CA ASP A 167 14.77 3.95 9.90
C ASP A 167 14.66 2.49 10.33
N PRO A 168 13.44 1.92 10.43
CA PRO A 168 13.27 0.52 10.74
C PRO A 168 13.69 -0.38 9.57
N ARG A 169 14.02 -1.63 9.87
CA ARG A 169 14.26 -2.66 8.85
C ARG A 169 12.93 -3.12 8.27
N ILE A 170 12.66 -2.74 7.03
CA ILE A 170 11.46 -3.14 6.28
C ILE A 170 11.81 -4.35 5.42
N ARG A 171 11.20 -5.49 5.71
CA ARG A 171 11.33 -6.71 4.92
C ARG A 171 9.97 -7.08 4.35
N THR A 172 9.72 -6.71 3.13
CA THR A 172 8.42 -6.98 2.47
C THR A 172 8.24 -8.44 2.08
N ASN A 173 9.36 -9.14 1.81
CA ASN A 173 9.39 -10.55 1.43
C ASN A 173 8.50 -10.91 0.23
N TYR A 174 8.36 -9.98 -0.73
CA TYR A 174 7.55 -10.16 -1.93
C TYR A 174 7.90 -11.45 -2.68
N LEU A 175 6.89 -12.07 -3.27
CA LEU A 175 7.01 -13.27 -4.10
C LEU A 175 7.69 -14.45 -3.38
N SER A 176 7.61 -14.51 -2.05
CA SER A 176 8.04 -15.68 -1.28
C SER A 176 7.04 -16.83 -1.41
N ALA A 177 5.75 -16.52 -1.57
CA ALA A 177 4.72 -17.51 -1.83
C ALA A 177 4.63 -17.85 -3.33
N GLU A 178 4.53 -19.13 -3.66
CA GLU A 178 4.46 -19.61 -5.04
C GLU A 178 3.24 -19.08 -5.78
N ARG A 179 2.10 -18.95 -5.07
CA ARG A 179 0.88 -18.40 -5.64
C ARG A 179 1.07 -16.96 -6.13
N ASP A 180 1.77 -16.13 -5.36
CA ASP A 180 2.04 -14.74 -5.71
C ASP A 180 2.89 -14.65 -6.99
N GLN A 181 3.87 -15.55 -7.14
CA GLN A 181 4.67 -15.66 -8.36
C GLN A 181 3.81 -16.03 -9.57
N LYS A 182 2.92 -17.02 -9.42
CA LYS A 182 2.03 -17.47 -10.50
C LYS A 182 1.04 -16.40 -10.93
N VAL A 183 0.41 -15.70 -9.97
CA VAL A 183 -0.59 -14.66 -10.26
C VAL A 183 0.04 -13.46 -10.95
N ILE A 184 1.22 -13.00 -10.52
CA ILE A 184 1.87 -11.84 -11.15
C ILE A 184 2.37 -12.15 -12.56
N VAL A 185 2.86 -13.36 -12.82
CA VAL A 185 3.24 -13.84 -14.17
C VAL A 185 2.03 -13.89 -15.08
N GLU A 186 0.92 -14.46 -14.59
CA GLU A 186 -0.33 -14.51 -15.34
C GLU A 186 -0.87 -13.11 -15.64
N GLY A 187 -0.74 -12.17 -14.71
CA GLY A 187 -1.09 -10.77 -14.92
C GLY A 187 -0.39 -10.15 -16.13
N ILE A 188 0.92 -10.39 -16.31
CA ILE A 188 1.65 -9.94 -17.51
C ILE A 188 1.06 -10.58 -18.78
N ARG A 189 0.76 -11.88 -18.74
CA ARG A 189 0.16 -12.59 -19.89
C ARG A 189 -1.20 -12.02 -20.26
N MET A 190 -2.06 -11.79 -19.28
CA MET A 190 -3.38 -11.18 -19.49
C MET A 190 -3.28 -9.77 -20.09
N VAL A 191 -2.35 -8.94 -19.62
CA VAL A 191 -2.14 -7.60 -20.17
C VAL A 191 -1.61 -7.68 -21.61
N ARG A 192 -0.70 -8.60 -21.91
CA ARG A 192 -0.23 -8.83 -23.29
C ARG A 192 -1.33 -9.32 -24.20
N GLU A 193 -2.22 -10.19 -23.70
CA GLU A 193 -3.41 -10.63 -24.46
C GLU A 193 -4.33 -9.44 -24.77
N LEU A 194 -4.57 -8.56 -23.77
CA LEU A 194 -5.34 -7.34 -23.97
C LEU A 194 -4.73 -6.45 -25.05
N TYR A 195 -3.41 -6.26 -25.05
CA TYR A 195 -2.71 -5.46 -26.06
C TYR A 195 -2.79 -6.05 -27.45
N ASN A 196 -2.88 -7.38 -27.57
CA ASN A 196 -2.96 -8.09 -28.85
C ASN A 196 -4.39 -8.24 -29.39
N ARG A 197 -5.42 -7.73 -28.70
CA ARG A 197 -6.78 -7.68 -29.25
C ARG A 197 -6.82 -6.85 -30.53
N PRO A 198 -7.62 -7.24 -31.53
CA PRO A 198 -7.69 -6.57 -32.83
C PRO A 198 -7.94 -5.05 -32.73
N GLU A 199 -8.78 -4.65 -31.76
CA GLU A 199 -9.15 -3.27 -31.53
C GLU A 199 -7.98 -2.40 -31.03
N PHE A 200 -6.95 -3.03 -30.50
CA PHE A 200 -5.84 -2.34 -29.86
C PHE A 200 -4.48 -2.63 -30.49
N ARG A 201 -4.28 -3.79 -31.10
CA ARG A 201 -2.99 -4.25 -31.65
C ARG A 201 -2.36 -3.26 -32.64
N HIS A 202 -3.15 -2.59 -33.44
CA HIS A 202 -2.66 -1.62 -34.42
C HIS A 202 -2.27 -0.25 -33.86
N ARG A 203 -2.51 -0.01 -32.56
CA ARG A 203 -2.24 1.29 -31.89
C ARG A 203 -0.91 1.34 -31.19
N TRP A 204 -0.26 0.21 -30.95
CA TRP A 204 1.02 0.18 -30.26
C TRP A 204 2.10 -0.51 -31.08
N ARG A 205 3.34 -0.04 -30.91
CA ARG A 205 4.50 -0.44 -31.72
C ARG A 205 5.31 -1.55 -31.06
N ARG A 206 5.66 -1.34 -29.78
CA ARG A 206 6.47 -2.30 -29.01
C ARG A 206 6.19 -2.21 -27.54
N GLU A 207 6.38 -3.32 -26.84
CA GLU A 207 6.44 -3.39 -25.41
C GLU A 207 7.84 -2.92 -24.94
N VAL A 208 7.87 -1.98 -24.00
CA VAL A 208 9.09 -1.40 -23.44
C VAL A 208 9.39 -2.03 -22.09
N ILE A 209 8.39 -2.19 -21.23
CA ILE A 209 8.47 -2.83 -19.92
C ILE A 209 7.38 -3.89 -19.83
N PRO A 210 7.72 -5.12 -19.40
CA PRO A 210 9.06 -5.66 -19.15
C PRO A 210 9.93 -5.80 -20.38
N GLY A 211 9.35 -5.89 -21.58
CA GLY A 211 10.00 -6.09 -22.84
C GLY A 211 9.72 -7.48 -23.43
N ALA A 212 9.62 -7.50 -24.77
CA ALA A 212 9.22 -8.70 -25.53
C ALA A 212 10.18 -9.89 -25.41
N GLN A 213 11.38 -9.70 -24.90
CA GLN A 213 12.37 -10.76 -24.68
C GLN A 213 12.02 -11.71 -23.53
N TYR A 214 11.21 -11.28 -22.57
CA TYR A 214 10.78 -12.10 -21.44
C TYR A 214 9.51 -12.88 -21.79
N GLN A 215 9.64 -14.19 -22.10
CA GLN A 215 8.53 -15.02 -22.60
C GLN A 215 8.17 -16.18 -21.67
N SER A 216 9.16 -16.88 -21.14
CA SER A 216 8.92 -17.99 -20.19
C SER A 216 8.51 -17.45 -18.82
N ASP A 217 7.86 -18.28 -18.01
CA ASP A 217 7.46 -17.92 -16.64
C ASP A 217 8.67 -17.51 -15.79
N ALA A 218 9.80 -18.19 -15.96
CA ALA A 218 11.04 -17.89 -15.25
C ALA A 218 11.61 -16.52 -15.64
N GLU A 219 11.63 -16.20 -16.93
CA GLU A 219 12.10 -14.89 -17.43
C GLU A 219 11.19 -13.78 -17.00
N ILE A 220 9.86 -13.96 -17.10
CA ILE A 220 8.87 -12.97 -16.64
C ILE A 220 9.03 -12.73 -15.14
N LEU A 221 9.16 -13.78 -14.34
CA LEU A 221 9.34 -13.65 -12.88
C LEU A 221 10.66 -12.95 -12.53
N ALA A 222 11.73 -13.21 -13.28
CA ALA A 222 13.00 -12.50 -13.13
C ALA A 222 12.85 -10.99 -13.42
N ALA A 223 12.14 -10.64 -14.48
CA ALA A 223 11.83 -9.25 -14.82
C ALA A 223 10.97 -8.58 -13.74
N VAL A 224 9.95 -9.26 -13.22
CA VAL A 224 9.11 -8.77 -12.12
C VAL A 224 9.95 -8.46 -10.88
N ARG A 225 10.87 -9.36 -10.48
CA ARG A 225 11.76 -9.13 -9.34
C ARG A 225 12.66 -7.91 -9.47
N GLN A 226 12.97 -7.50 -10.69
CA GLN A 226 13.81 -6.33 -10.96
C GLN A 226 13.00 -5.02 -11.10
N MET A 227 11.78 -5.10 -11.65
CA MET A 227 11.02 -3.94 -12.12
C MET A 227 9.79 -3.61 -11.26
N ALA A 228 9.24 -4.60 -10.55
CA ALA A 228 8.09 -4.38 -9.68
C ALA A 228 8.46 -3.62 -8.41
N GLY A 229 7.47 -2.99 -7.81
CA GLY A 229 7.66 -2.21 -6.58
C GLY A 229 6.38 -2.07 -5.78
N THR A 230 6.51 -1.48 -4.62
CA THR A 230 5.36 -1.17 -3.76
C THR A 230 4.40 -0.19 -4.43
N VAL A 231 3.12 -0.32 -4.15
CA VAL A 231 2.09 0.70 -4.41
C VAL A 231 1.68 1.42 -3.12
N TYR A 232 2.48 1.25 -2.06
CA TYR A 232 2.31 1.89 -0.76
C TYR A 232 1.01 1.51 -0.03
N HIS A 233 0.61 0.24 -0.14
CA HIS A 233 -0.58 -0.32 0.51
C HIS A 233 -0.22 -1.18 1.74
N LEU A 234 0.84 -0.84 2.45
CA LEU A 234 1.35 -1.60 3.60
C LEU A 234 0.30 -1.69 4.71
N VAL A 235 0.05 -2.92 5.20
CA VAL A 235 -0.90 -3.21 6.28
C VAL A 235 -0.42 -4.37 7.16
N GLY A 236 -1.06 -4.58 8.29
CA GLY A 236 -1.05 -5.86 9.01
C GLY A 236 -0.04 -6.01 10.12
N THR A 237 0.84 -5.05 10.34
CA THR A 237 1.97 -5.14 11.28
C THR A 237 1.61 -5.00 12.77
N CYS A 238 0.35 -4.66 13.08
CA CYS A 238 -0.24 -4.67 14.42
C CYS A 238 -1.64 -5.26 14.33
N ARG A 239 -1.76 -6.45 13.68
CA ARG A 239 -3.05 -7.02 13.30
C ARG A 239 -4.03 -7.14 14.46
N MET A 240 -5.32 -6.83 14.20
CA MET A 240 -6.40 -7.08 15.14
C MET A 240 -6.84 -8.53 15.10
N GLY A 241 -7.35 -9.00 16.21
CA GLY A 241 -7.92 -10.35 16.34
C GLY A 241 -8.34 -10.67 17.74
N SER A 242 -8.97 -11.84 17.90
CA SER A 242 -9.34 -12.43 19.21
C SER A 242 -8.47 -13.61 19.59
N ASP A 243 -7.48 -13.95 18.77
CA ASP A 243 -6.51 -15.00 19.04
C ASP A 243 -5.29 -14.47 19.82
N ALA A 244 -4.53 -15.39 20.43
CA ALA A 244 -3.39 -15.04 21.27
C ALA A 244 -2.25 -14.30 20.54
N GLY A 245 -2.18 -14.38 19.21
CA GLY A 245 -1.18 -13.67 18.39
C GLY A 245 -1.66 -12.28 17.94
N ALA A 246 -2.88 -11.84 18.26
CA ALA A 246 -3.33 -10.51 17.91
C ALA A 246 -2.58 -9.45 18.69
N VAL A 247 -2.14 -8.37 18.01
CA VAL A 247 -1.48 -7.23 18.67
C VAL A 247 -2.51 -6.34 19.33
N VAL A 248 -3.67 -6.16 18.69
CA VAL A 248 -4.80 -5.43 19.25
C VAL A 248 -6.06 -6.29 19.22
N ASP A 249 -6.97 -6.04 20.16
CA ASP A 249 -8.27 -6.67 20.23
C ASP A 249 -9.24 -6.10 19.15
N PRO A 250 -10.48 -6.62 19.02
CA PRO A 250 -11.46 -6.11 18.06
C PRO A 250 -11.89 -4.65 18.31
N GLU A 251 -11.67 -4.12 19.52
CA GLU A 251 -11.87 -2.72 19.87
C GLU A 251 -10.60 -1.86 19.68
N LEU A 252 -9.57 -2.45 19.05
CA LEU A 252 -8.28 -1.81 18.71
C LEU A 252 -7.42 -1.44 19.93
N ARG A 253 -7.66 -2.00 21.11
CA ARG A 253 -6.82 -1.84 22.29
C ARG A 253 -5.59 -2.75 22.19
N VAL A 254 -4.43 -2.25 22.56
CA VAL A 254 -3.19 -3.04 22.57
C VAL A 254 -3.25 -4.10 23.66
N ASN A 255 -3.10 -5.36 23.28
CA ASN A 255 -3.13 -6.48 24.23
C ASN A 255 -2.00 -6.37 25.25
N GLY A 256 -2.34 -6.50 26.52
CA GLY A 256 -1.39 -6.43 27.65
C GLY A 256 -1.01 -5.01 28.09
N VAL A 257 -1.62 -3.95 27.54
CA VAL A 257 -1.40 -2.55 27.91
C VAL A 257 -2.72 -1.83 28.08
N GLU A 258 -2.92 -1.20 29.23
CA GLU A 258 -4.09 -0.34 29.49
C GLU A 258 -3.90 1.05 28.91
N GLY A 259 -4.98 1.68 28.44
CA GLY A 259 -4.97 3.05 27.94
C GLY A 259 -4.19 3.26 26.63
N LEU A 260 -3.98 2.22 25.83
CA LEU A 260 -3.29 2.31 24.53
C LEU A 260 -4.09 1.65 23.42
N ARG A 261 -4.27 2.37 22.30
CA ARG A 261 -4.89 1.86 21.08
C ARG A 261 -3.99 2.06 19.85
N VAL A 262 -4.25 1.25 18.83
CA VAL A 262 -3.72 1.45 17.47
C VAL A 262 -4.89 1.65 16.52
N VAL A 263 -4.89 2.78 15.79
CA VAL A 263 -5.97 3.14 14.88
C VAL A 263 -5.39 3.58 13.53
N ASP A 264 -4.91 2.62 12.75
CA ASP A 264 -4.37 2.85 11.42
C ASP A 264 -4.39 1.55 10.58
N ALA A 265 -3.76 1.59 9.41
CA ALA A 265 -3.71 0.45 8.49
C ALA A 265 -2.98 -0.79 9.05
N SER A 266 -2.14 -0.64 10.09
CA SER A 266 -1.40 -1.76 10.68
C SER A 266 -2.32 -2.79 11.34
N VAL A 267 -3.53 -2.40 11.73
CA VAL A 267 -4.48 -3.31 12.40
C VAL A 267 -5.20 -4.27 11.45
N MET A 268 -5.13 -4.07 10.15
CA MET A 268 -5.79 -4.97 9.19
C MET A 268 -5.18 -6.38 9.26
N PRO A 269 -5.96 -7.43 9.58
CA PRO A 269 -5.42 -8.80 9.64
C PRO A 269 -5.06 -9.35 8.25
N LYS A 270 -5.78 -8.87 7.23
CA LYS A 270 -5.53 -9.17 5.80
C LYS A 270 -5.71 -7.91 4.99
N ILE A 271 -4.85 -7.77 3.97
CA ILE A 271 -4.96 -6.67 3.02
C ILE A 271 -6.28 -6.75 2.25
N THR A 272 -6.90 -5.61 2.00
CA THR A 272 -8.12 -5.52 1.20
C THR A 272 -7.82 -5.70 -0.29
N SER A 273 -8.83 -6.05 -1.10
CA SER A 273 -8.62 -6.33 -2.53
C SER A 273 -8.14 -5.12 -3.34
N ALA A 274 -8.48 -3.92 -2.89
CA ALA A 274 -8.19 -2.65 -3.56
C ALA A 274 -7.27 -1.76 -2.71
N ASN A 275 -7.16 -0.48 -3.10
CA ASN A 275 -6.38 0.53 -2.37
C ASN A 275 -6.79 0.58 -0.89
N THR A 276 -5.81 0.71 -0.02
CA THR A 276 -6.00 0.62 1.44
C THR A 276 -6.48 1.92 2.10
N ASN A 277 -6.55 3.03 1.35
CA ASN A 277 -6.95 4.33 1.89
C ASN A 277 -8.39 4.33 2.46
N ALA A 278 -9.38 3.92 1.67
CA ALA A 278 -10.78 3.89 2.13
C ALA A 278 -11.01 2.95 3.32
N PRO A 279 -10.45 1.71 3.36
CA PRO A 279 -10.50 0.87 4.56
C PRO A 279 -9.85 1.52 5.78
N THR A 280 -8.76 2.27 5.62
CA THR A 280 -8.12 3.00 6.74
C THR A 280 -9.03 4.08 7.29
N PHE A 281 -9.72 4.85 6.44
CA PHE A 281 -10.75 5.80 6.89
C PHE A 281 -11.89 5.10 7.63
N MET A 282 -12.36 3.96 7.12
CA MET A 282 -13.41 3.18 7.78
C MET A 282 -12.99 2.71 9.18
N ILE A 283 -11.72 2.24 9.32
CA ILE A 283 -11.16 1.86 10.62
C ILE A 283 -11.15 3.06 11.56
N ALA A 284 -10.68 4.23 11.10
CA ALA A 284 -10.61 5.44 11.91
C ALA A 284 -12.00 5.92 12.38
N GLU A 285 -12.99 5.96 11.49
CA GLU A 285 -14.38 6.33 11.81
C GLU A 285 -15.02 5.35 12.81
N LYS A 286 -14.80 4.06 12.61
CA LYS A 286 -15.29 3.02 13.53
C LYS A 286 -14.64 3.16 14.91
N ALA A 287 -13.32 3.36 14.96
CA ALA A 287 -12.57 3.56 16.20
C ALA A 287 -13.06 4.81 16.96
N ALA A 288 -13.24 5.94 16.26
CA ALA A 288 -13.77 7.15 16.84
C ALA A 288 -15.17 6.97 17.46
N ALA A 289 -16.02 6.15 16.83
CA ALA A 289 -17.32 5.80 17.38
C ALA A 289 -17.21 4.94 18.64
N MET A 290 -16.32 3.93 18.65
CA MET A 290 -16.07 3.08 19.82
C MET A 290 -15.50 3.86 21.01
N ILE A 291 -14.53 4.75 20.77
CA ILE A 291 -13.92 5.59 21.79
C ILE A 291 -14.98 6.50 22.44
N ARG A 292 -15.81 7.17 21.63
CA ARG A 292 -16.92 8.01 22.15
C ARG A 292 -17.93 7.21 22.98
N ALA A 293 -18.28 6.01 22.54
CA ALA A 293 -19.20 5.16 23.29
C ALA A 293 -18.63 4.67 24.63
N GLY A 294 -17.32 4.35 24.66
CA GLY A 294 -16.62 3.96 25.90
C GLY A 294 -16.39 5.13 26.89
N GLY A 295 -16.21 6.36 26.38
CA GLY A 295 -16.02 7.56 27.20
C GLY A 295 -17.31 8.12 27.84
N SER A 296 -18.47 7.73 27.34
CA SER A 296 -19.76 8.20 27.91
C SER A 296 -20.10 7.59 29.27
N GLY A 297 -19.26 6.69 29.82
CA GLY A 297 -19.48 6.03 31.11
C GLY A 297 -18.80 6.69 32.32
N THR A 298 -17.95 7.71 32.13
CA THR A 298 -17.13 8.28 33.24
C THR A 298 -17.10 9.82 33.37
N VAL A 299 -18.03 10.53 32.73
CA VAL A 299 -18.30 11.90 33.15
C VAL A 299 -19.37 11.88 34.24
N GLN A 300 -19.00 11.47 35.44
CA GLN A 300 -19.74 11.91 36.62
C GLN A 300 -19.50 13.41 36.74
N ASP A 301 -20.60 14.19 36.56
CA ASP A 301 -20.73 15.58 36.94
C ASP A 301 -20.18 15.81 38.39
N THR A 302 -18.99 16.31 38.51
CA THR A 302 -18.57 17.01 39.72
C THR A 302 -18.71 18.52 39.51
N ALA A 303 -19.91 18.93 39.09
CA ALA A 303 -20.36 20.29 39.21
C ALA A 303 -21.27 20.36 40.46
N HIS A 304 -20.67 20.43 41.63
CA HIS A 304 -21.37 21.09 42.78
C HIS A 304 -20.38 21.57 43.84
N ALA A 305 -20.61 22.83 44.19
CA ALA A 305 -20.23 23.55 45.38
C ALA A 305 -18.83 24.21 45.41
N HIS A 306 -18.68 25.44 44.99
CA HIS A 306 -18.72 26.61 45.88
C HIS A 306 -18.74 27.90 45.07
#